data_54dcb02309564da73744125fbdf3df46
#
_entry.id   54dcb02309564da73744125fbdf3df46
#
_cell.length_a   1.000
_cell.length_b   1.000
_cell.length_c   1.000
_cell.angle_alpha   90.00
_cell.angle_beta   90.00
_cell.angle_gamma   90.00
#
_symmetry.space_group_name_H-M   'P 1'
#
loop_
_entity.id
_entity.type
_entity.pdbx_description
1 polymer ?
#
loop_
_entity_poly.entity_id
_entity_poly.type
_entity_poly.pdbx_seq_one_letter_code
_entity_poly.pdbx_strand_id
1 'polypeptide(L)'
;KLCDEARKYNFKMVAINPAQTVRCKEKLKDSLVHVGAAIGFPLGQTTLECKIFETKDAIKKGADEIDYVINVAELKNKNYDYIKKEMEEIEKICKEAGKISKVIFENCYLTDDEKVKVAEIAKEVKPDFIKTSTGFGTGGATVEDVKLMKSVVGDEVKVKAAGGIRDLKTALAMIEAGAERLGTSAGVAIVEEYMKQK
;
A
#
# COMPACT_ATOMS: atom_id res chain seq x y z
N LYS A 1 7.60 1.29 20.42
CA LYS A 1 8.38 0.29 19.67
C LYS A 1 8.36 0.59 18.17
N LEU A 2 7.23 0.43 17.44
CA LEU A 2 7.16 0.60 15.98
C LEU A 2 7.80 1.93 15.50
N CYS A 3 7.40 3.06 16.06
CA CYS A 3 7.94 4.38 15.70
C CYS A 3 9.44 4.52 16.06
N ASP A 4 9.87 3.94 17.19
CA ASP A 4 11.26 4.02 17.65
C ASP A 4 12.18 3.20 16.71
N GLU A 5 11.72 2.01 16.30
CA GLU A 5 12.40 1.19 15.30
C GLU A 5 12.44 1.89 13.93
N ALA A 6 11.31 2.47 13.50
CA ALA A 6 11.25 3.18 12.23
C ALA A 6 12.23 4.37 12.18
N ARG A 7 12.39 5.12 13.29
CA ARG A 7 13.42 6.16 13.43
C ARG A 7 14.82 5.58 13.34
N LYS A 8 15.08 4.57 14.18
CA LYS A 8 16.43 3.97 14.31
C LYS A 8 16.96 3.44 12.98
N TYR A 9 16.09 2.79 12.20
CA TYR A 9 16.47 2.17 10.92
C TYR A 9 16.10 3.04 9.71
N ASN A 10 15.64 4.27 9.93
CA ASN A 10 15.25 5.22 8.90
C ASN A 10 14.27 4.62 7.88
N PHE A 11 13.23 3.91 8.35
CA PHE A 11 12.20 3.38 7.48
C PHE A 11 11.42 4.50 6.81
N LYS A 12 10.94 4.26 5.58
CA LYS A 12 10.20 5.29 4.85
C LYS A 12 8.89 5.64 5.52
N MET A 13 8.17 4.64 6.06
CA MET A 13 6.89 4.85 6.73
C MET A 13 6.58 3.77 7.76
N VAL A 14 5.70 4.11 8.70
CA VAL A 14 4.97 3.13 9.52
C VAL A 14 3.57 2.94 8.94
N ALA A 15 3.14 1.67 8.77
CA ALA A 15 1.79 1.33 8.33
C ALA A 15 0.92 1.00 9.54
N ILE A 16 -0.15 1.78 9.77
CA ILE A 16 -0.96 1.68 10.98
C ILE A 16 -2.45 1.78 10.67
N ASN A 17 -3.30 1.34 11.60
CA ASN A 17 -4.72 1.64 11.53
C ASN A 17 -5.00 3.12 11.82
N PRO A 18 -6.07 3.71 11.28
CA PRO A 18 -6.33 5.16 11.36
C PRO A 18 -6.42 5.69 12.79
N ALA A 19 -6.87 4.87 13.74
CA ALA A 19 -6.99 5.27 15.14
C ALA A 19 -5.65 5.61 15.82
N GLN A 20 -4.51 5.16 15.25
CA GLN A 20 -3.18 5.43 15.77
C GLN A 20 -2.48 6.61 15.08
N THR A 21 -3.10 7.23 14.08
CA THR A 21 -2.46 8.27 13.23
C THR A 21 -1.89 9.42 14.07
N VAL A 22 -2.70 10.04 14.92
CA VAL A 22 -2.27 11.16 15.77
C VAL A 22 -1.08 10.77 16.66
N ARG A 23 -1.17 9.62 17.32
CA ARG A 23 -0.11 9.12 18.21
C ARG A 23 1.20 8.85 17.47
N CYS A 24 1.13 8.24 16.27
CA CYS A 24 2.32 7.99 15.47
C CYS A 24 2.90 9.28 14.93
N LYS A 25 2.06 10.21 14.46
CA LYS A 25 2.49 11.51 13.96
C LYS A 25 3.24 12.32 15.03
N GLU A 26 2.71 12.34 16.25
CA GLU A 26 3.37 12.99 17.38
C GLU A 26 4.74 12.36 17.68
N LYS A 27 4.82 11.00 17.69
CA LYS A 27 6.07 10.30 17.93
C LYS A 27 7.12 10.47 16.83
N LEU A 28 6.69 10.78 15.63
CA LEU A 28 7.54 10.88 14.43
C LEU A 28 7.73 12.32 13.93
N LYS A 29 7.24 13.34 14.65
CA LYS A 29 7.24 14.75 14.23
C LYS A 29 8.62 15.28 13.82
N ASP A 30 9.69 14.82 14.48
CA ASP A 30 11.07 15.26 14.22
C ASP A 30 11.84 14.21 13.36
N SER A 31 11.17 13.50 12.48
CA SER A 31 11.76 12.49 11.61
C SER A 31 11.22 12.58 10.19
N LEU A 32 11.93 11.95 9.24
CA LEU A 32 11.49 11.82 7.85
C LEU A 32 10.59 10.59 7.63
N VAL A 33 10.22 9.89 8.71
CA VAL A 33 9.36 8.71 8.64
C VAL A 33 7.91 9.13 8.47
N HIS A 34 7.28 8.70 7.40
CA HIS A 34 5.87 8.97 7.14
C HIS A 34 4.95 8.11 8.00
N VAL A 35 3.76 8.62 8.26
CA VAL A 35 2.66 7.88 8.86
C VAL A 35 1.69 7.48 7.75
N GLY A 36 1.57 6.17 7.49
CA GLY A 36 0.66 5.62 6.48
C GLY A 36 -0.56 5.00 7.13
N ALA A 37 -1.74 5.52 6.80
CA ALA A 37 -3.02 5.04 7.31
C ALA A 37 -3.64 3.97 6.40
N ALA A 38 -4.12 2.89 7.01
CA ALA A 38 -4.82 1.78 6.36
C ALA A 38 -6.31 2.10 6.24
N ILE A 39 -6.84 2.18 5.03
CA ILE A 39 -8.22 2.58 4.75
C ILE A 39 -9.00 1.41 4.14
N GLY A 40 -10.21 1.18 4.63
CA GLY A 40 -11.09 0.11 4.12
C GLY A 40 -10.55 -1.30 4.36
N PHE A 41 -9.67 -1.50 5.37
CA PHE A 41 -9.08 -2.81 5.65
C PHE A 41 -10.08 -3.78 6.30
N PRO A 42 -9.95 -5.10 6.03
CA PRO A 42 -8.97 -5.72 5.11
C PRO A 42 -9.47 -5.95 3.69
N LEU A 43 -10.77 -5.85 3.37
CA LEU A 43 -11.36 -6.31 2.11
C LEU A 43 -12.03 -5.20 1.28
N GLY A 44 -11.93 -3.95 1.71
CA GLY A 44 -12.52 -2.83 0.99
C GLY A 44 -14.05 -2.84 0.90
N GLN A 45 -14.75 -3.61 1.73
CA GLN A 45 -16.19 -3.91 1.63
C GLN A 45 -17.13 -2.78 2.05
N THR A 46 -16.60 -1.68 2.56
CA THR A 46 -17.43 -0.54 2.93
C THR A 46 -17.83 0.29 1.69
N THR A 47 -18.79 1.19 1.84
CA THR A 47 -19.20 2.08 0.75
C THR A 47 -18.08 3.06 0.40
N LEU A 48 -18.14 3.60 -0.82
CA LEU A 48 -17.19 4.62 -1.27
C LEU A 48 -17.19 5.85 -0.36
N GLU A 49 -18.36 6.30 0.07
CA GLU A 49 -18.53 7.45 0.98
C GLU A 49 -17.84 7.21 2.32
N CYS A 50 -17.91 5.99 2.86
CA CYS A 50 -17.20 5.62 4.08
C CYS A 50 -15.67 5.65 3.88
N LYS A 51 -15.16 5.13 2.76
CA LYS A 51 -13.72 5.20 2.46
C LYS A 51 -13.24 6.64 2.27
N ILE A 52 -14.04 7.48 1.59
CA ILE A 52 -13.76 8.91 1.43
C ILE A 52 -13.69 9.59 2.80
N PHE A 53 -14.64 9.32 3.69
CA PHE A 53 -14.66 9.87 5.04
C PHE A 53 -13.43 9.41 5.82
N GLU A 54 -13.11 8.13 5.82
CA GLU A 54 -11.96 7.54 6.52
C GLU A 54 -10.64 8.13 6.00
N THR A 55 -10.50 8.30 4.67
CA THR A 55 -9.34 8.94 4.04
C THR A 55 -9.17 10.38 4.51
N LYS A 56 -10.23 11.19 4.45
CA LYS A 56 -10.20 12.60 4.87
C LYS A 56 -9.89 12.73 6.37
N ASP A 57 -10.48 11.88 7.20
CA ASP A 57 -10.23 11.87 8.65
C ASP A 57 -8.78 11.49 8.96
N ALA A 58 -8.21 10.47 8.29
CA ALA A 58 -6.83 10.08 8.45
C ALA A 58 -5.85 11.21 8.04
N ILE A 59 -6.10 11.87 6.91
CA ILE A 59 -5.31 13.02 6.44
C ILE A 59 -5.39 14.17 7.45
N LYS A 60 -6.59 14.52 7.91
CA LYS A 60 -6.79 15.56 8.94
C LYS A 60 -6.03 15.26 10.24
N LYS A 61 -5.92 13.98 10.61
CA LYS A 61 -5.17 13.50 11.77
C LYS A 61 -3.67 13.41 11.55
N GLY A 62 -3.17 13.74 10.35
CA GLY A 62 -1.76 13.86 10.04
C GLY A 62 -1.16 12.66 9.29
N ALA A 63 -1.96 11.82 8.65
CA ALA A 63 -1.43 10.80 7.75
C ALA A 63 -0.67 11.45 6.58
N ASP A 64 0.49 10.91 6.25
CA ASP A 64 1.32 11.34 5.12
C ASP A 64 1.08 10.48 3.88
N GLU A 65 0.63 9.24 4.09
CA GLU A 65 0.36 8.26 3.03
C GLU A 65 -0.95 7.53 3.33
N ILE A 66 -1.71 7.23 2.29
CA ILE A 66 -3.00 6.51 2.35
C ILE A 66 -2.85 5.18 1.61
N ASP A 67 -2.99 4.07 2.32
CA ASP A 67 -3.01 2.73 1.76
C ASP A 67 -4.46 2.22 1.83
N TYR A 68 -5.25 2.26 0.74
CA TYR A 68 -6.63 1.80 0.75
C TYR A 68 -6.84 0.52 -0.04
N VAL A 69 -7.80 -0.31 0.37
CA VAL A 69 -8.16 -1.55 -0.32
C VAL A 69 -9.31 -1.29 -1.28
N ILE A 70 -9.17 -1.75 -2.55
CA ILE A 70 -10.30 -1.74 -3.50
C ILE A 70 -11.48 -2.54 -2.95
N ASN A 71 -12.68 -2.25 -3.42
CA ASN A 71 -13.82 -3.11 -3.10
C ASN A 71 -13.73 -4.42 -3.89
N VAL A 72 -13.20 -5.46 -3.24
CA VAL A 72 -12.99 -6.77 -3.87
C VAL A 72 -14.29 -7.39 -4.36
N ALA A 73 -15.41 -7.18 -3.67
CA ALA A 73 -16.71 -7.70 -4.10
C ALA A 73 -17.19 -7.04 -5.40
N GLU A 74 -17.05 -5.72 -5.52
CA GLU A 74 -17.38 -5.01 -6.76
C GLU A 74 -16.49 -5.43 -7.93
N LEU A 75 -15.21 -5.67 -7.68
CA LEU A 75 -14.32 -6.22 -8.69
C LEU A 75 -14.77 -7.62 -9.15
N LYS A 76 -15.14 -8.50 -8.22
CA LYS A 76 -15.66 -9.84 -8.53
C LYS A 76 -16.96 -9.78 -9.34
N ASN A 77 -17.76 -8.77 -9.12
CA ASN A 77 -18.97 -8.49 -9.91
C ASN A 77 -18.65 -7.83 -11.28
N LYS A 78 -17.36 -7.62 -11.59
CA LYS A 78 -16.89 -6.93 -12.80
C LYS A 78 -17.40 -5.48 -12.92
N ASN A 79 -17.70 -4.85 -11.79
CA ASN A 79 -18.10 -3.45 -11.73
C ASN A 79 -16.88 -2.52 -11.81
N TYR A 80 -16.24 -2.50 -12.98
CA TYR A 80 -15.00 -1.76 -13.20
C TYR A 80 -15.19 -0.25 -13.11
N ASP A 81 -16.36 0.25 -13.46
CA ASP A 81 -16.69 1.68 -13.31
C ASP A 81 -16.68 2.09 -11.83
N TYR A 82 -17.16 1.23 -10.94
CA TYR A 82 -17.06 1.46 -9.50
C TYR A 82 -15.60 1.50 -9.03
N ILE A 83 -14.79 0.54 -9.45
CA ILE A 83 -13.36 0.47 -9.09
C ILE A 83 -12.62 1.71 -9.58
N LYS A 84 -12.88 2.14 -10.81
CA LYS A 84 -12.29 3.35 -11.37
C LYS A 84 -12.70 4.60 -10.60
N LYS A 85 -14.00 4.77 -10.36
CA LYS A 85 -14.54 5.90 -9.58
C LYS A 85 -13.96 5.93 -8.16
N GLU A 86 -13.88 4.78 -7.49
CA GLU A 86 -13.27 4.68 -6.16
C GLU A 86 -11.83 5.16 -6.17
N MET A 87 -11.05 4.74 -7.16
CA MET A 87 -9.66 5.13 -7.32
C MET A 87 -9.52 6.63 -7.61
N GLU A 88 -10.32 7.18 -8.53
CA GLU A 88 -10.33 8.60 -8.88
C GLU A 88 -10.65 9.49 -7.68
N GLU A 89 -11.69 9.15 -6.91
CA GLU A 89 -12.12 9.96 -5.76
C GLU A 89 -11.07 9.98 -4.64
N ILE A 90 -10.47 8.82 -4.31
CA ILE A 90 -9.44 8.75 -3.27
C ILE A 90 -8.16 9.43 -3.74
N GLU A 91 -7.75 9.21 -4.98
CA GLU A 91 -6.58 9.86 -5.58
C GLU A 91 -6.72 11.38 -5.60
N LYS A 92 -7.88 11.90 -5.98
CA LYS A 92 -8.18 13.33 -5.95
C LYS A 92 -7.98 13.92 -4.55
N ILE A 93 -8.52 13.26 -3.52
CA ILE A 93 -8.38 13.71 -2.13
C ILE A 93 -6.90 13.73 -1.71
N CYS A 94 -6.15 12.68 -2.06
CA CYS A 94 -4.73 12.58 -1.73
C CYS A 94 -3.92 13.68 -2.44
N LYS A 95 -4.14 13.90 -3.73
CA LYS A 95 -3.49 14.96 -4.52
C LYS A 95 -3.78 16.37 -3.98
N GLU A 96 -5.04 16.69 -3.72
CA GLU A 96 -5.44 17.98 -3.14
C GLU A 96 -4.77 18.25 -1.78
N ALA A 97 -4.52 17.19 -1.00
CA ALA A 97 -3.85 17.28 0.29
C ALA A 97 -2.30 17.15 0.22
N GLY A 98 -1.73 16.90 -0.96
CA GLY A 98 -0.29 16.63 -1.12
C GLY A 98 0.15 15.33 -0.41
N LYS A 99 -0.68 14.30 -0.43
CA LYS A 99 -0.44 12.99 0.22
C LYS A 99 -0.25 11.89 -0.80
N ILE A 100 0.55 10.89 -0.42
CA ILE A 100 0.82 9.73 -1.26
C ILE A 100 -0.36 8.75 -1.19
N SER A 101 -0.86 8.33 -2.33
CA SER A 101 -1.91 7.31 -2.44
C SER A 101 -1.33 5.93 -2.79
N LYS A 102 -1.93 4.87 -2.24
CA LYS A 102 -1.60 3.49 -2.61
C LYS A 102 -2.86 2.64 -2.68
N VAL A 103 -3.07 2.03 -3.82
CA VAL A 103 -4.22 1.17 -4.12
C VAL A 103 -3.85 -0.27 -3.84
N ILE A 104 -4.48 -0.91 -2.85
CA ILE A 104 -4.25 -2.31 -2.51
C ILE A 104 -5.22 -3.18 -3.29
N PHE A 105 -4.69 -4.12 -4.05
CA PHE A 105 -5.48 -5.07 -4.83
C PHE A 105 -5.99 -6.23 -3.99
N GLU A 106 -5.25 -6.63 -2.94
CA GLU A 106 -5.43 -7.86 -2.16
C GLU A 106 -5.38 -9.10 -3.06
N ASN A 107 -4.24 -9.27 -3.71
CA ASN A 107 -3.97 -10.22 -4.80
C ASN A 107 -4.38 -11.66 -4.50
N CYS A 108 -4.32 -12.08 -3.22
CA CYS A 108 -4.67 -13.45 -2.84
C CYS A 108 -6.14 -13.83 -3.12
N TYR A 109 -7.00 -12.85 -3.38
CA TYR A 109 -8.39 -13.08 -3.78
C TYR A 109 -8.64 -12.88 -5.28
N LEU A 110 -7.63 -12.47 -6.05
CA LEU A 110 -7.79 -12.08 -7.46
C LEU A 110 -7.17 -13.12 -8.40
N THR A 111 -7.81 -13.29 -9.55
CA THR A 111 -7.18 -13.96 -10.70
C THR A 111 -6.19 -13.01 -11.38
N ASP A 112 -5.32 -13.54 -12.24
CA ASP A 112 -4.36 -12.71 -12.97
C ASP A 112 -5.05 -11.71 -13.90
N ASP A 113 -6.14 -12.11 -14.57
CA ASP A 113 -6.95 -11.20 -15.39
C ASP A 113 -7.54 -10.05 -14.57
N GLU A 114 -8.01 -10.32 -13.36
CA GLU A 114 -8.51 -9.28 -12.45
C GLU A 114 -7.40 -8.34 -12.01
N LYS A 115 -6.21 -8.87 -11.69
CA LYS A 115 -5.03 -8.03 -11.34
C LYS A 115 -4.63 -7.13 -12.50
N VAL A 116 -4.58 -7.68 -13.72
CA VAL A 116 -4.30 -6.92 -14.94
C VAL A 116 -5.35 -5.82 -15.12
N LYS A 117 -6.64 -6.14 -14.98
CA LYS A 117 -7.71 -5.15 -15.16
C LYS A 117 -7.64 -4.00 -14.16
N VAL A 118 -7.37 -4.28 -12.89
CA VAL A 118 -7.20 -3.22 -11.89
C VAL A 118 -5.92 -2.41 -12.13
N ALA A 119 -4.84 -3.04 -12.60
CA ALA A 119 -3.60 -2.36 -12.96
C ALA A 119 -3.78 -1.44 -14.18
N GLU A 120 -4.59 -1.82 -15.20
CA GLU A 120 -4.97 -0.96 -16.31
C GLU A 120 -5.72 0.29 -15.84
N ILE A 121 -6.71 0.12 -14.93
CA ILE A 121 -7.43 1.24 -14.33
C ILE A 121 -6.45 2.14 -13.56
N ALA A 122 -5.53 1.56 -12.79
CA ALA A 122 -4.53 2.33 -12.07
C ALA A 122 -3.59 3.12 -13.01
N LYS A 123 -3.26 2.55 -14.17
CA LYS A 123 -2.47 3.25 -15.19
C LYS A 123 -3.19 4.47 -15.78
N GLU A 124 -4.53 4.43 -15.88
CA GLU A 124 -5.35 5.57 -16.32
C GLU A 124 -5.45 6.65 -15.23
N VAL A 125 -5.73 6.23 -13.98
CA VAL A 125 -5.97 7.15 -12.84
C VAL A 125 -4.67 7.73 -12.27
N LYS A 126 -3.58 6.97 -12.33
CA LYS A 126 -2.22 7.36 -11.87
C LYS A 126 -2.13 7.66 -10.37
N PRO A 127 -2.51 6.70 -9.49
CA PRO A 127 -2.11 6.78 -8.09
C PRO A 127 -0.58 6.69 -7.98
N ASP A 128 -0.01 7.13 -6.85
CA ASP A 128 1.43 7.01 -6.64
C ASP A 128 1.92 5.56 -6.64
N PHE A 129 1.13 4.66 -6.05
CA PHE A 129 1.44 3.23 -5.97
C PHE A 129 0.22 2.34 -6.19
N ILE A 130 0.47 1.19 -6.79
CA ILE A 130 -0.35 -0.01 -6.60
C ILE A 130 0.35 -0.94 -5.59
N LYS A 131 -0.42 -1.68 -4.80
CA LYS A 131 0.11 -2.51 -3.72
C LYS A 131 -0.54 -3.89 -3.75
N THR A 132 0.25 -4.94 -3.52
CA THR A 132 -0.20 -6.32 -3.64
C THR A 132 -1.22 -6.72 -2.58
N SER A 133 -0.96 -6.40 -1.31
CA SER A 133 -1.67 -7.04 -0.19
C SER A 133 -1.77 -6.15 1.05
N THR A 134 -2.79 -6.38 1.86
CA THR A 134 -2.93 -5.77 3.20
C THR A 134 -1.96 -6.39 4.22
N GLY A 135 -1.70 -7.68 4.11
CA GLY A 135 -1.03 -8.51 5.11
C GLY A 135 -1.99 -9.26 6.06
N PHE A 136 -3.32 -9.11 5.87
CA PHE A 136 -4.37 -9.78 6.65
C PHE A 136 -5.14 -10.84 5.85
N GLY A 137 -4.90 -10.91 4.54
CA GLY A 137 -5.50 -11.92 3.67
C GLY A 137 -4.83 -13.29 3.80
N THR A 138 -5.29 -14.24 3.00
CA THR A 138 -4.79 -15.64 2.99
C THR A 138 -3.39 -15.78 2.38
N GLY A 139 -2.91 -14.75 1.64
CA GLY A 139 -1.60 -14.71 1.00
C GLY A 139 -1.00 -13.30 1.02
N GLY A 140 0.28 -13.21 0.67
CA GLY A 140 1.04 -11.96 0.56
C GLY A 140 1.57 -11.72 -0.85
N ALA A 141 2.60 -10.89 -0.97
CA ALA A 141 3.27 -10.62 -2.23
C ALA A 141 3.99 -11.87 -2.76
N THR A 142 3.88 -12.11 -4.06
CA THR A 142 4.69 -13.05 -4.81
C THR A 142 5.52 -12.32 -5.86
N VAL A 143 6.63 -12.93 -6.29
CA VAL A 143 7.48 -12.39 -7.36
C VAL A 143 6.68 -12.27 -8.66
N GLU A 144 5.84 -13.26 -8.93
CA GLU A 144 4.98 -13.34 -10.11
C GLU A 144 3.98 -12.18 -10.12
N ASP A 145 3.32 -11.92 -9.00
CA ASP A 145 2.37 -10.81 -8.86
C ASP A 145 3.04 -9.44 -9.08
N VAL A 146 4.21 -9.24 -8.47
CA VAL A 146 4.96 -7.98 -8.64
C VAL A 146 5.36 -7.77 -10.09
N LYS A 147 5.87 -8.81 -10.77
CA LYS A 147 6.21 -8.76 -12.19
C LYS A 147 4.98 -8.48 -13.06
N LEU A 148 3.86 -9.16 -12.79
CA LEU A 148 2.61 -8.95 -13.51
C LEU A 148 2.13 -7.50 -13.37
N MET A 149 2.03 -6.99 -12.15
CA MET A 149 1.60 -5.62 -11.87
C MET A 149 2.53 -4.60 -12.53
N LYS A 150 3.86 -4.76 -12.39
CA LYS A 150 4.86 -3.88 -13.00
C LYS A 150 4.80 -3.91 -14.53
N SER A 151 4.56 -5.07 -15.14
CA SER A 151 4.47 -5.18 -16.60
C SER A 151 3.31 -4.39 -17.20
N VAL A 152 2.21 -4.21 -16.44
CA VAL A 152 1.04 -3.44 -16.89
C VAL A 152 1.26 -1.94 -16.69
N VAL A 153 1.68 -1.52 -15.48
CA VAL A 153 1.78 -0.10 -15.15
C VAL A 153 3.06 0.56 -15.65
N GLY A 154 4.09 -0.21 -15.96
CA GLY A 154 5.39 0.33 -16.37
C GLY A 154 6.00 1.24 -15.32
N ASP A 155 6.51 2.40 -15.76
CA ASP A 155 7.10 3.40 -14.87
C ASP A 155 6.10 4.52 -14.49
N GLU A 156 4.87 4.44 -14.96
CA GLU A 156 3.85 5.44 -14.69
C GLU A 156 3.28 5.37 -13.27
N VAL A 157 3.22 4.15 -12.70
CA VAL A 157 2.76 3.91 -11.33
C VAL A 157 3.73 2.96 -10.64
N LYS A 158 4.11 3.28 -9.41
CA LYS A 158 5.04 2.47 -8.61
C LYS A 158 4.37 1.24 -8.04
N VAL A 159 5.15 0.18 -7.79
CA VAL A 159 4.65 -1.05 -7.17
C VAL A 159 5.17 -1.19 -5.74
N LYS A 160 4.26 -1.45 -4.80
CA LYS A 160 4.58 -1.82 -3.43
C LYS A 160 4.27 -3.29 -3.18
N ALA A 161 5.28 -4.09 -2.86
CA ALA A 161 5.10 -5.48 -2.42
C ALA A 161 4.90 -5.52 -0.91
N ALA A 162 3.87 -6.19 -0.42
CA ALA A 162 3.57 -6.31 1.00
C ALA A 162 2.96 -7.67 1.37
N GLY A 163 3.21 -8.10 2.61
CA GLY A 163 2.76 -9.39 3.11
C GLY A 163 3.72 -10.54 2.74
N GLY A 164 4.06 -11.37 3.72
CA GLY A 164 4.90 -12.56 3.49
C GLY A 164 6.41 -12.31 3.36
N ILE A 165 6.88 -11.08 3.31
CA ILE A 165 8.31 -10.73 3.18
C ILE A 165 8.95 -10.78 4.57
N ARG A 166 9.78 -11.79 4.83
CA ARG A 166 10.31 -12.06 6.18
C ARG A 166 11.83 -12.09 6.30
N ASP A 167 12.55 -12.15 5.20
CA ASP A 167 14.01 -12.26 5.12
C ASP A 167 14.56 -11.40 3.98
N LEU A 168 15.88 -11.21 3.98
CA LEU A 168 16.56 -10.40 2.99
C LEU A 168 16.46 -10.98 1.57
N LYS A 169 16.54 -12.30 1.43
CA LYS A 169 16.43 -12.96 0.12
C LYS A 169 15.10 -12.65 -0.55
N THR A 170 13.99 -12.81 0.19
CA THR A 170 12.65 -12.48 -0.31
C THR A 170 12.53 -10.98 -0.62
N ALA A 171 13.05 -10.11 0.24
CA ALA A 171 13.03 -8.67 0.02
C ALA A 171 13.75 -8.27 -1.28
N LEU A 172 14.94 -8.81 -1.53
CA LEU A 172 15.70 -8.56 -2.76
C LEU A 172 14.98 -9.10 -4.00
N ALA A 173 14.38 -10.29 -3.92
CA ALA A 173 13.61 -10.85 -5.02
C ALA A 173 12.40 -9.97 -5.41
N MET A 174 11.73 -9.35 -4.44
CA MET A 174 10.63 -8.40 -4.73
C MET A 174 11.15 -7.13 -5.41
N ILE A 175 12.30 -6.60 -4.98
CA ILE A 175 12.93 -5.43 -5.60
C ILE A 175 13.33 -5.76 -7.04
N GLU A 176 13.96 -6.90 -7.27
CA GLU A 176 14.36 -7.37 -8.61
C GLU A 176 13.15 -7.58 -9.52
N ALA A 177 12.01 -8.00 -8.96
CA ALA A 177 10.76 -8.13 -9.68
C ALA A 177 10.13 -6.77 -10.08
N GLY A 178 10.64 -5.65 -9.56
CA GLY A 178 10.16 -4.30 -9.89
C GLY A 178 9.43 -3.58 -8.76
N ALA A 179 9.44 -4.12 -7.52
CA ALA A 179 8.87 -3.40 -6.39
C ALA A 179 9.77 -2.21 -5.97
N GLU A 180 9.18 -1.03 -5.91
CA GLU A 180 9.86 0.21 -5.49
C GLU A 180 9.62 0.55 -4.01
N ARG A 181 8.75 -0.20 -3.36
CA ARG A 181 8.48 -0.13 -1.93
C ARG A 181 8.19 -1.53 -1.38
N LEU A 182 8.72 -1.82 -0.20
CA LEU A 182 8.39 -3.03 0.55
C LEU A 182 7.53 -2.70 1.78
N GLY A 183 6.59 -3.57 2.09
CA GLY A 183 5.80 -3.56 3.32
C GLY A 183 6.01 -4.86 4.08
N THR A 184 6.61 -4.81 5.26
CA THR A 184 6.94 -5.99 6.06
C THR A 184 6.90 -5.69 7.56
N SER A 185 6.57 -6.68 8.37
CA SER A 185 6.75 -6.64 9.82
C SER A 185 8.17 -7.05 10.27
N ALA A 186 8.99 -7.62 9.37
CA ALA A 186 10.35 -8.07 9.62
C ALA A 186 11.43 -7.04 9.21
N GLY A 187 11.06 -5.77 9.01
CA GLY A 187 11.96 -4.74 8.47
C GLY A 187 13.28 -4.60 9.22
N VAL A 188 13.24 -4.66 10.55
CA VAL A 188 14.45 -4.61 11.39
C VAL A 188 15.39 -5.78 11.06
N ALA A 189 14.88 -7.01 11.06
CA ALA A 189 15.70 -8.20 10.78
C ALA A 189 16.31 -8.16 9.37
N ILE A 190 15.51 -7.74 8.37
CA ILE A 190 15.97 -7.62 6.98
C ILE A 190 17.10 -6.60 6.85
N VAL A 191 16.99 -5.43 7.48
CA VAL A 191 18.03 -4.39 7.42
C VAL A 191 19.27 -4.83 8.18
N GLU A 192 19.14 -5.45 9.36
CA GLU A 192 20.28 -5.98 10.11
C GLU A 192 21.01 -7.10 9.38
N GLU A 193 20.27 -7.98 8.68
CA GLU A 193 20.86 -9.02 7.82
C GLU A 193 21.65 -8.39 6.67
N TYR A 194 21.08 -7.38 5.99
CA TYR A 194 21.78 -6.65 4.92
C TYR A 194 23.06 -5.96 5.39
N MET A 195 23.01 -5.33 6.58
CA MET A 195 24.17 -4.65 7.15
C MET A 195 25.32 -5.60 7.48
N LYS A 196 25.04 -6.87 7.81
CA LYS A 196 26.07 -7.90 8.09
C LYS A 196 26.76 -8.41 6.83
N GLN A 197 26.22 -8.16 5.64
CA GLN A 197 26.80 -8.59 4.36
C GLN A 197 27.71 -7.52 3.74
N LYS A 198 27.77 -6.32 4.33
CA LYS A 198 28.67 -5.22 3.98
C LYS A 198 29.91 -5.21 4.85
#